data_55aca31c2b9fde42d30a79ac84391b14
#
_entry.id   55aca31c2b9fde42d30a79ac84391b14
#
_cell.length_a   1.000
_cell.length_b   1.000
_cell.length_c   1.000
_cell.angle_alpha   90.00
_cell.angle_beta   90.00
_cell.angle_gamma   90.00
#
_symmetry.space_group_name_H-M   'P 1'
#
loop_
_entity.id
_entity.type
_entity.pdbx_description
1 polymer ?
#
loop_
_entity_poly.entity_id
_entity_poly.type
_entity_poly.pdbx_seq_one_letter_code
_entity_poly.pdbx_strand_id
1 'polypeptide(L)'
;FGGILLTEFDNIQVRIGDSIAIFNALFWAFHIVFISRFLRIFNYPITIACLQCLIASIFALMPAFVFESVKFSNMVLDGKEMLYAGILSSGVAFLLQIYGQQNLSPAPVAIIFSLEGVFASIFGWIILSQFLNEIKIIGIILILFAVIFSQLAPLYDKKKYGRV
;
A
#
# COMPACT_ATOMS: atom_id res chain seq x y z
N PHE A 1 -7.02 -5.07 13.07
CA PHE A 1 -7.76 -4.23 14.02
C PHE A 1 -7.35 -2.77 13.91
N GLY A 2 -6.04 -2.43 14.01
CA GLY A 2 -5.57 -1.05 13.96
C GLY A 2 -5.99 -0.30 12.70
N GLY A 3 -5.95 -0.95 11.52
CA GLY A 3 -6.37 -0.35 10.25
C GLY A 3 -7.86 0.03 10.22
N ILE A 4 -8.71 -0.79 10.83
CA ILE A 4 -10.16 -0.51 10.92
C ILE A 4 -10.42 0.72 11.80
N LEU A 5 -9.63 0.93 12.86
CA LEU A 5 -9.76 2.09 13.74
C LEU A 5 -9.31 3.41 13.10
N LEU A 6 -8.63 3.37 11.95
CA LEU A 6 -8.30 4.57 11.17
C LEU A 6 -9.47 5.06 10.31
N THR A 7 -10.48 4.24 10.09
CA THR A 7 -11.72 4.64 9.40
C THR A 7 -12.61 5.45 10.35
N GLU A 8 -13.38 6.40 9.80
CA GLU A 8 -14.31 7.19 10.61
C GLU A 8 -15.58 6.42 10.94
N PHE A 9 -15.77 6.11 12.23
CA PHE A 9 -16.98 5.46 12.74
C PHE A 9 -18.00 6.50 13.24
N ASP A 10 -18.33 7.52 12.47
CA ASP A 10 -19.32 8.51 12.92
C ASP A 10 -20.79 8.07 12.82
N ASN A 11 -21.07 6.99 12.15
CA ASN A 11 -22.34 6.22 12.21
C ASN A 11 -22.04 4.84 11.64
N ILE A 12 -22.56 3.78 12.28
CA ILE A 12 -22.40 2.36 11.87
C ILE A 12 -23.14 2.07 10.53
N GLN A 13 -23.00 2.94 9.56
CA GLN A 13 -23.40 2.67 8.19
C GLN A 13 -22.11 2.32 7.45
N VAL A 14 -21.92 1.03 7.16
CA VAL A 14 -20.89 0.55 6.23
C VAL A 14 -21.08 1.32 4.93
N ARG A 15 -20.23 2.29 4.66
CA ARG A 15 -20.26 3.04 3.42
C ARG A 15 -19.86 2.09 2.28
N ILE A 16 -20.42 2.26 1.11
CA ILE A 16 -20.04 1.49 -0.09
C ILE A 16 -18.53 1.53 -0.28
N GLY A 17 -17.89 2.67 0.01
CA GLY A 17 -16.43 2.84 -0.04
C GLY A 17 -15.67 1.87 0.87
N ASP A 18 -16.16 1.59 2.08
CA ASP A 18 -15.50 0.67 3.01
C ASP A 18 -15.53 -0.77 2.49
N SER A 19 -16.65 -1.18 1.88
CA SER A 19 -16.78 -2.50 1.24
C SER A 19 -15.83 -2.63 0.04
N ILE A 20 -15.69 -1.57 -0.77
CA ILE A 20 -14.75 -1.53 -1.89
C ILE A 20 -13.31 -1.58 -1.38
N ALA A 21 -12.98 -0.90 -0.28
CA ALA A 21 -11.66 -0.90 0.33
C ALA A 21 -11.27 -2.30 0.84
N ILE A 22 -12.19 -3.02 1.48
CA ILE A 22 -11.97 -4.41 1.93
C ILE A 22 -11.72 -5.33 0.72
N PHE A 23 -12.51 -5.16 -0.35
CA PHE A 23 -12.32 -5.93 -1.58
C PHE A 23 -10.98 -5.63 -2.24
N ASN A 24 -10.57 -4.36 -2.30
CA ASN A 24 -9.26 -3.95 -2.77
C ASN A 24 -8.12 -4.55 -1.94
N ALA A 25 -8.26 -4.59 -0.61
CA ALA A 25 -7.26 -5.20 0.26
C ALA A 25 -7.02 -6.68 -0.04
N LEU A 26 -8.07 -7.42 -0.46
CA LEU A 26 -7.94 -8.81 -0.90
C LEU A 26 -7.07 -8.93 -2.16
N PHE A 27 -7.33 -8.10 -3.18
CA PHE A 27 -6.49 -8.07 -4.39
C PHE A 27 -5.05 -7.66 -4.09
N TRP A 28 -4.86 -6.70 -3.19
CA TRP A 28 -3.54 -6.28 -2.75
C TRP A 28 -2.76 -7.42 -2.07
N ALA A 29 -3.44 -8.23 -1.22
CA ALA A 29 -2.85 -9.41 -0.62
C ALA A 29 -2.42 -10.45 -1.68
N PHE A 30 -3.26 -10.72 -2.67
CA PHE A 30 -2.91 -11.57 -3.80
C PHE A 30 -1.72 -11.02 -4.57
N HIS A 31 -1.69 -9.72 -4.86
CA HIS A 31 -0.60 -9.05 -5.55
C HIS A 31 0.73 -9.26 -4.81
N ILE A 32 0.79 -9.04 -3.49
CA ILE A 32 2.00 -9.27 -2.69
C ILE A 32 2.49 -10.72 -2.82
N VAL A 33 1.58 -11.70 -2.71
CA VAL A 33 1.92 -13.12 -2.84
C VAL A 33 2.43 -13.46 -4.24
N PHE A 34 1.79 -12.94 -5.29
CA PHE A 34 2.22 -13.16 -6.66
C PHE A 34 3.59 -12.58 -6.93
N ILE A 35 3.83 -11.32 -6.58
CA ILE A 35 5.13 -10.66 -6.74
C ILE A 35 6.23 -11.43 -6.01
N SER A 36 6.00 -11.85 -4.76
CA SER A 36 6.98 -12.64 -4.01
C SER A 36 7.29 -13.99 -4.68
N ARG A 37 6.30 -14.64 -5.30
CA ARG A 37 6.52 -15.88 -6.07
C ARG A 37 7.29 -15.62 -7.36
N PHE A 38 6.91 -14.58 -8.11
CA PHE A 38 7.61 -14.21 -9.34
C PHE A 38 9.07 -13.86 -9.09
N LEU A 39 9.38 -13.13 -8.02
CA LEU A 39 10.74 -12.77 -7.65
C LEU A 39 11.61 -13.98 -7.29
N ARG A 40 11.02 -15.06 -6.77
CA ARG A 40 11.75 -16.31 -6.50
C ARG A 40 12.12 -17.08 -7.78
N ILE A 41 11.30 -16.94 -8.84
CA ILE A 41 11.50 -17.63 -10.11
C ILE A 41 12.35 -16.76 -11.05
N PHE A 42 12.00 -15.49 -11.14
CA PHE A 42 12.61 -14.51 -12.05
C PHE A 42 13.21 -13.36 -11.20
N ASN A 43 14.50 -13.43 -10.93
CA ASN A 43 15.17 -12.41 -10.11
C ASN A 43 15.49 -11.13 -10.92
N TYR A 44 14.46 -10.54 -11.55
CA TYR A 44 14.55 -9.31 -12.33
C TYR A 44 13.61 -8.23 -11.78
N PRO A 45 13.95 -7.59 -10.63
CA PRO A 45 13.04 -6.67 -9.93
C PRO A 45 12.59 -5.48 -10.79
N ILE A 46 13.51 -4.87 -11.56
CA ILE A 46 13.20 -3.73 -12.42
C ILE A 46 12.20 -4.13 -13.50
N THR A 47 12.42 -5.28 -14.15
CA THR A 47 11.52 -5.78 -15.20
C THR A 47 10.12 -6.04 -14.65
N ILE A 48 10.03 -6.64 -13.46
CA ILE A 48 8.75 -6.91 -12.80
C ILE A 48 8.05 -5.59 -12.44
N ALA A 49 8.79 -4.59 -11.91
CA ALA A 49 8.26 -3.26 -11.61
C ALA A 49 7.70 -2.58 -12.88
N CYS A 50 8.47 -2.57 -13.97
CA CYS A 50 8.02 -1.99 -15.23
C CYS A 50 6.79 -2.71 -15.80
N LEU A 51 6.78 -4.06 -15.75
CA LEU A 51 5.69 -4.84 -16.29
C LEU A 51 4.38 -4.62 -15.53
N GLN A 52 4.44 -4.58 -14.19
CA GLN A 52 3.23 -4.31 -13.38
C GLN A 52 2.69 -2.91 -13.61
N CYS A 53 3.55 -1.88 -13.70
CA CYS A 53 3.12 -0.51 -14.00
C CYS A 53 2.50 -0.41 -15.40
N LEU A 54 3.08 -1.07 -16.38
CA LEU A 54 2.57 -1.11 -17.75
C LEU A 54 1.20 -1.80 -17.82
N ILE A 55 1.05 -2.96 -17.20
CA ILE A 55 -0.23 -3.67 -17.15
C ILE A 55 -1.28 -2.83 -16.43
N ALA A 56 -0.94 -2.29 -15.25
CA ALA A 56 -1.86 -1.45 -14.49
C ALA A 56 -2.30 -0.22 -15.29
N SER A 57 -1.39 0.44 -16.02
CA SER A 57 -1.73 1.61 -16.84
C SER A 57 -2.67 1.26 -18.00
N ILE A 58 -2.47 0.11 -18.66
CA ILE A 58 -3.38 -0.35 -19.73
C ILE A 58 -4.78 -0.59 -19.16
N PHE A 59 -4.88 -1.31 -18.04
CA PHE A 59 -6.17 -1.56 -17.40
C PHE A 59 -6.85 -0.31 -16.85
N ALA A 60 -6.10 0.71 -16.44
CA ALA A 60 -6.65 1.99 -16.01
C ALA A 60 -7.12 2.86 -17.20
N LEU A 61 -6.39 2.84 -18.31
CA LEU A 61 -6.74 3.63 -19.50
C LEU A 61 -8.02 3.12 -20.17
N MET A 62 -8.26 1.81 -20.21
CA MET A 62 -9.45 1.26 -20.84
C MET A 62 -10.77 1.86 -20.30
N PRO A 63 -11.05 1.83 -18.98
CA PRO A 63 -12.26 2.45 -18.45
C PRO A 63 -12.24 3.97 -18.54
N ALA A 64 -11.08 4.62 -18.45
CA ALA A 64 -10.99 6.07 -18.58
C ALA A 64 -11.50 6.55 -19.95
N PHE A 65 -11.12 5.88 -21.04
CA PHE A 65 -11.62 6.21 -22.38
C PHE A 65 -13.12 5.91 -22.60
N VAL A 66 -13.67 4.96 -21.82
CA VAL A 66 -15.09 4.56 -21.97
C VAL A 66 -16.01 5.43 -21.12
N PHE A 67 -15.60 5.75 -19.90
CA PHE A 67 -16.46 6.38 -18.89
C PHE A 67 -16.14 7.84 -18.62
N GLU A 68 -14.96 8.33 -19.05
CA GLU A 68 -14.52 9.70 -18.76
C GLU A 68 -14.33 10.52 -20.05
N SER A 69 -14.67 11.80 -20.00
CA SER A 69 -14.34 12.75 -21.07
C SER A 69 -12.91 13.26 -20.89
N VAL A 70 -11.93 12.56 -21.44
CA VAL A 70 -10.52 12.95 -21.37
C VAL A 70 -10.28 14.20 -22.20
N LYS A 71 -10.00 15.34 -21.54
CA LYS A 71 -9.63 16.60 -22.19
C LYS A 71 -8.14 16.83 -22.01
N PHE A 72 -7.41 16.92 -23.11
CA PHE A 72 -5.96 17.16 -23.10
C PHE A 72 -5.57 18.45 -22.37
N SER A 73 -6.43 19.49 -22.43
CA SER A 73 -6.21 20.73 -21.68
C SER A 73 -6.13 20.53 -20.18
N ASN A 74 -6.94 19.64 -19.60
CA ASN A 74 -6.90 19.34 -18.17
C ASN A 74 -5.61 18.58 -17.81
N MET A 75 -5.17 17.67 -18.66
CA MET A 75 -3.91 16.93 -18.45
C MET A 75 -2.69 17.88 -18.41
N VAL A 76 -2.70 18.95 -19.18
CA VAL A 76 -1.62 19.94 -19.15
C VAL A 76 -1.67 20.79 -17.87
N LEU A 77 -2.87 21.14 -17.42
CA LEU A 77 -3.07 21.91 -16.18
C LEU A 77 -2.61 21.11 -14.95
N ASP A 78 -2.98 19.84 -14.87
CA ASP A 78 -2.67 18.94 -13.75
C ASP A 78 -1.37 18.14 -13.99
N GLY A 79 -0.51 18.59 -14.89
CA GLY A 79 0.69 17.87 -15.32
C GLY A 79 1.70 17.60 -14.20
N LYS A 80 1.82 18.51 -13.23
CA LYS A 80 2.72 18.35 -12.08
C LYS A 80 2.24 17.22 -11.16
N GLU A 81 0.95 17.19 -10.87
CA GLU A 81 0.30 16.18 -10.06
C GLU A 81 0.38 14.81 -10.73
N MET A 82 0.17 14.77 -12.05
CA MET A 82 0.31 13.55 -12.85
C MET A 82 1.74 13.02 -12.87
N LEU A 83 2.74 13.91 -13.01
CA LEU A 83 4.15 13.51 -12.95
C LEU A 83 4.54 13.00 -11.56
N TYR A 84 4.08 13.66 -10.50
CA TYR A 84 4.29 13.20 -9.13
C TYR A 84 3.68 11.81 -8.91
N ALA A 85 2.41 11.62 -9.27
CA ALA A 85 1.70 10.36 -9.11
C ALA A 85 2.32 9.24 -9.96
N GLY A 86 2.69 9.52 -11.21
CA GLY A 86 3.26 8.52 -12.12
C GLY A 86 4.70 8.14 -11.78
N ILE A 87 5.56 9.10 -11.52
CA ILE A 87 7.00 8.85 -11.29
C ILE A 87 7.27 8.45 -9.85
N LEU A 88 6.85 9.27 -8.88
CA LEU A 88 7.18 9.04 -7.46
C LEU A 88 6.23 8.03 -6.82
N SER A 89 4.93 8.28 -6.89
CA SER A 89 3.95 7.45 -6.19
C SER A 89 3.76 6.07 -6.82
N SER A 90 3.90 5.95 -8.15
CA SER A 90 3.81 4.66 -8.82
C SER A 90 5.19 4.08 -9.17
N GLY A 91 6.01 4.79 -9.97
CA GLY A 91 7.28 4.26 -10.46
C GLY A 91 8.27 3.92 -9.36
N VAL A 92 8.66 4.91 -8.56
CA VAL A 92 9.66 4.74 -7.50
C VAL A 92 9.12 3.87 -6.37
N ALA A 93 7.87 4.09 -5.94
CA ALA A 93 7.29 3.33 -4.83
C ALA A 93 7.17 1.85 -5.15
N PHE A 94 6.66 1.47 -6.32
CA PHE A 94 6.58 0.06 -6.73
C PHE A 94 7.95 -0.58 -6.94
N LEU A 95 8.93 0.18 -7.43
CA LEU A 95 10.29 -0.32 -7.55
C LEU A 95 10.88 -0.65 -6.17
N LEU A 96 10.76 0.26 -5.20
CA LEU A 96 11.20 0.05 -3.82
C LEU A 96 10.45 -1.10 -3.16
N GLN A 97 9.15 -1.22 -3.40
CA GLN A 97 8.33 -2.34 -2.94
C GLN A 97 8.91 -3.68 -3.40
N ILE A 98 9.21 -3.81 -4.69
CA ILE A 98 9.72 -5.07 -5.26
C ILE A 98 11.10 -5.40 -4.72
N TYR A 99 12.00 -4.42 -4.59
CA TYR A 99 13.29 -4.63 -3.94
C TYR A 99 13.15 -5.07 -2.48
N GLY A 100 12.23 -4.47 -1.73
CA GLY A 100 11.92 -4.89 -0.36
C GLY A 100 11.37 -6.33 -0.29
N GLN A 101 10.60 -6.75 -1.28
CA GLN A 101 10.01 -8.10 -1.32
C GLN A 101 11.00 -9.21 -1.72
N GLN A 102 12.14 -8.89 -2.32
CA GLN A 102 13.11 -9.91 -2.75
C GLN A 102 13.59 -10.81 -1.62
N ASN A 103 13.78 -10.25 -0.43
CA ASN A 103 14.39 -10.93 0.71
C ASN A 103 13.42 -11.22 1.86
N LEU A 104 12.14 -10.87 1.70
CA LEU A 104 11.12 -11.02 2.72
C LEU A 104 10.03 -11.99 2.26
N SER A 105 9.45 -12.71 3.22
CA SER A 105 8.25 -13.49 2.97
C SER A 105 7.01 -12.56 2.87
N PRO A 106 5.92 -12.98 2.19
CA PRO A 106 4.76 -12.13 1.96
C PRO A 106 4.09 -11.57 3.24
N ALA A 107 4.07 -12.34 4.32
CA ALA A 107 3.37 -11.91 5.54
C ALA A 107 4.04 -10.71 6.24
N PRO A 108 5.36 -10.69 6.52
CA PRO A 108 6.04 -9.48 7.01
C PRO A 108 5.90 -8.28 6.07
N VAL A 109 5.94 -8.50 4.76
CA VAL A 109 5.76 -7.43 3.76
C VAL A 109 4.38 -6.78 3.91
N ALA A 110 3.31 -7.58 3.98
CA ALA A 110 1.96 -7.06 4.15
C ALA A 110 1.79 -6.24 5.45
N ILE A 111 2.44 -6.69 6.53
CA ILE A 111 2.42 -5.97 7.82
C ILE A 111 3.19 -4.64 7.71
N ILE A 112 4.35 -4.62 7.06
CA ILE A 112 5.12 -3.38 6.85
C ILE A 112 4.31 -2.39 6.00
N PHE A 113 3.62 -2.87 4.96
CA PHE A 113 2.78 -1.99 4.13
C PHE A 113 1.59 -1.39 4.88
N SER A 114 1.13 -2.00 5.97
CA SER A 114 0.12 -1.38 6.82
C SER A 114 0.58 -0.05 7.45
N LEU A 115 1.90 0.23 7.48
CA LEU A 115 2.44 1.54 7.88
C LEU A 115 2.02 2.66 6.93
N GLU A 116 1.64 2.36 5.70
CA GLU A 116 1.12 3.36 4.75
C GLU A 116 -0.04 4.14 5.36
N GLY A 117 -1.01 3.44 5.99
CA GLY A 117 -2.13 4.08 6.68
C GLY A 117 -1.70 4.95 7.87
N VAL A 118 -0.64 4.55 8.58
CA VAL A 118 -0.06 5.33 9.68
C VAL A 118 0.55 6.63 9.14
N PHE A 119 1.40 6.54 8.12
CA PHE A 119 2.01 7.71 7.50
C PHE A 119 0.98 8.63 6.85
N ALA A 120 -0.01 8.06 6.15
CA ALA A 120 -1.11 8.84 5.57
C ALA A 120 -1.87 9.63 6.64
N SER A 121 -2.15 9.02 7.80
CA SER A 121 -2.82 9.69 8.91
C SER A 121 -1.97 10.80 9.52
N ILE A 122 -0.67 10.57 9.72
CA ILE A 122 0.27 11.56 10.29
C ILE A 122 0.43 12.75 9.32
N PHE A 123 0.67 12.49 8.04
CA PHE A 123 0.82 13.56 7.04
C PHE A 123 -0.49 14.30 6.78
N GLY A 124 -1.63 13.60 6.80
CA GLY A 124 -2.95 14.22 6.75
C GLY A 124 -3.16 15.20 7.91
N TRP A 125 -2.73 14.83 9.13
CA TRP A 125 -2.77 15.73 10.28
C TRP A 125 -1.83 16.94 10.10
N ILE A 126 -0.57 16.72 9.71
CA ILE A 126 0.44 17.80 9.64
C ILE A 126 0.18 18.74 8.46
N ILE A 127 -0.12 18.19 7.27
CA ILE A 127 -0.19 18.97 6.01
C ILE A 127 -1.61 19.48 5.77
N LEU A 128 -2.62 18.65 6.01
CA LEU A 128 -4.01 18.96 5.71
C LEU A 128 -4.80 19.42 6.94
N SER A 129 -4.12 19.55 8.10
CA SER A 129 -4.75 19.92 9.39
C SER A 129 -5.96 19.05 9.76
N GLN A 130 -5.95 17.77 9.34
CA GLN A 130 -7.00 16.83 9.66
C GLN A 130 -6.92 16.44 11.13
N PHE A 131 -8.05 16.47 11.83
CA PHE A 131 -8.07 16.12 13.25
C PHE A 131 -7.89 14.61 13.46
N LEU A 132 -6.95 14.24 14.33
CA LEU A 132 -6.77 12.86 14.79
C LEU A 132 -7.55 12.69 16.10
N ASN A 133 -8.66 11.96 16.03
CA ASN A 133 -9.40 11.60 17.24
C ASN A 133 -8.67 10.45 17.99
N GLU A 134 -9.07 10.21 19.24
CA GLU A 134 -8.45 9.21 20.11
C GLU A 134 -8.46 7.80 19.49
N ILE A 135 -9.54 7.44 18.78
CA ILE A 135 -9.69 6.14 18.12
C ILE A 135 -8.64 5.97 17.03
N LYS A 136 -8.40 7.00 16.21
CA LYS A 136 -7.36 6.97 15.17
C LYS A 136 -5.96 6.82 15.78
N ILE A 137 -5.68 7.51 16.91
CA ILE A 137 -4.41 7.37 17.62
C ILE A 137 -4.21 5.93 18.13
N ILE A 138 -5.23 5.33 18.73
CA ILE A 138 -5.18 3.91 19.15
C ILE A 138 -4.92 3.00 17.95
N GLY A 139 -5.58 3.24 16.81
CA GLY A 139 -5.35 2.51 15.57
C GLY A 139 -3.89 2.57 15.10
N ILE A 140 -3.30 3.77 15.10
CA ILE A 140 -1.88 3.98 14.76
C ILE A 140 -0.96 3.18 15.70
N ILE A 141 -1.18 3.26 17.00
CA ILE A 141 -0.38 2.56 18.01
C ILE A 141 -0.46 1.04 17.81
N LEU A 142 -1.65 0.50 17.54
CA LEU A 142 -1.84 -0.94 17.30
C LEU A 142 -1.11 -1.41 16.04
N ILE A 143 -1.15 -0.63 14.95
CA ILE A 143 -0.41 -0.95 13.73
C ILE A 143 1.10 -0.94 13.99
N LEU A 144 1.62 0.10 14.64
CA LEU A 144 3.05 0.21 14.99
C LEU A 144 3.49 -0.97 15.86
N PHE A 145 2.71 -1.33 16.86
CA PHE A 145 2.98 -2.48 17.73
C PHE A 145 3.03 -3.79 16.92
N ALA A 146 2.05 -4.02 16.03
CA ALA A 146 2.00 -5.21 15.18
C ALA A 146 3.23 -5.29 14.25
N VAL A 147 3.65 -4.17 13.65
CA VAL A 147 4.85 -4.12 12.80
C VAL A 147 6.11 -4.46 13.60
N ILE A 148 6.32 -3.81 14.74
CA ILE A 148 7.47 -4.06 15.60
C ILE A 148 7.50 -5.52 16.05
N PHE A 149 6.38 -6.05 16.52
CA PHE A 149 6.28 -7.42 16.97
C PHE A 149 6.59 -8.42 15.86
N SER A 150 6.06 -8.19 14.65
CA SER A 150 6.32 -9.07 13.50
C SER A 150 7.79 -9.12 13.07
N GLN A 151 8.55 -8.06 13.32
CA GLN A 151 9.98 -8.01 13.01
C GLN A 151 10.85 -8.61 14.14
N LEU A 152 10.42 -8.49 15.39
CA LEU A 152 11.16 -8.99 16.54
C LEU A 152 10.93 -10.48 16.80
N ALA A 153 9.74 -11.01 16.54
CA ALA A 153 9.40 -12.41 16.80
C ALA A 153 10.35 -13.41 16.11
N PRO A 154 10.68 -13.28 14.82
CA PRO A 154 11.63 -14.17 14.15
C PRO A 154 13.05 -14.10 14.74
N LEU A 155 13.47 -12.92 15.21
CA LEU A 155 14.79 -12.75 15.84
C LEU A 155 14.86 -13.45 17.18
N TYR A 156 13.79 -13.43 17.95
CA TYR A 156 13.68 -14.14 19.23
C TYR A 156 13.72 -15.64 19.03
N ASP A 157 12.99 -16.18 18.06
CA ASP A 157 12.98 -17.61 17.74
C ASP A 157 14.35 -18.09 17.27
N LYS A 158 15.04 -17.31 16.43
CA LYS A 158 16.39 -17.62 15.97
C LYS A 158 17.39 -17.67 17.14
N LYS A 159 17.24 -16.78 18.12
CA LYS A 159 18.09 -16.76 19.33
C LYS A 159 17.79 -17.93 20.27
N LYS A 160 16.52 -18.32 20.41
CA LYS A 160 16.07 -19.36 21.33
C LYS A 160 16.36 -20.79 20.82
N TYR A 161 16.18 -21.01 19.52
CA TYR A 161 16.26 -22.34 18.93
C TYR A 161 17.54 -22.59 18.11
N GLY A 162 18.42 -21.61 17.99
CA GLY A 162 19.82 -21.78 17.55
C GLY A 162 20.03 -22.52 16.24
N ARG A 163 19.15 -22.39 15.25
CA ARG A 163 19.25 -23.00 13.92
C ARG A 163 18.29 -22.34 12.93
N VAL A 164 18.72 -21.87 11.85
CA VAL A 164 19.06 -22.53 10.58
C VAL A 164 19.96 -21.59 9.79
#